data_f5a94d20f947a766906ebc764e21c445
#
_entry.id   f5a94d20f947a766906ebc764e21c445
#
_cell.length_a   1.000
_cell.length_b   1.000
_cell.length_c   1.000
_cell.angle_alpha   90.00
_cell.angle_beta   90.00
_cell.angle_gamma   90.00
#
_symmetry.space_group_name_H-M   'P 1'
#
loop_
_entity.id
_entity.type
_entity.pdbx_description
1 polymer ?
#
loop_
_entity_poly.entity_id
_entity_poly.type
_entity_poly.pdbx_seq_one_letter_code
_entity_poly.pdbx_strand_id
1 'polypeptide(L)'
;TEDLVTTYTGESKAIGPVTLATYQIVTYRPKKDGDFPHFKLFDEKDWGLIVYDEVHLLPAPVFRVTAEIQARRRLGLTATLVREDGREEDVFSLIGPKKFDVPWRVLEQKGWIASARCHEVRLGLPSEDRMGYAIAAWRDKFRLASENPIKEELVDRLLQRHDGPDDRVLIIGQYLKQLRQIADRFGLPLITGQTPNSERE
;
A
#
# COMPACT_ATOMS: atom_id res chain seq x y z
N THR A 1 17.56 -0.88 24.79
CA THR A 1 17.39 -0.12 23.51
C THR A 1 15.91 0.03 23.18
N GLU A 2 15.06 -0.92 23.55
CA GLU A 2 13.60 -0.89 23.31
C GLU A 2 12.92 0.24 24.09
N ASP A 3 13.39 0.57 25.30
CA ASP A 3 12.86 1.64 26.13
C ASP A 3 12.96 3.06 25.53
N LEU A 4 13.75 3.21 24.46
CA LEU A 4 13.92 4.49 23.76
C LEU A 4 12.90 4.71 22.65
N VAL A 5 12.20 3.64 22.23
CA VAL A 5 11.24 3.67 21.13
C VAL A 5 9.83 3.86 21.65
N THR A 6 9.15 4.84 21.13
CA THR A 6 7.75 5.12 21.45
C THR A 6 6.89 5.14 20.19
N THR A 7 5.58 4.95 20.35
CA THR A 7 4.63 5.01 19.25
C THR A 7 3.70 6.22 19.40
N TYR A 8 3.47 6.91 18.26
CA TYR A 8 2.54 8.01 18.15
C TYR A 8 1.48 7.67 17.09
N THR A 9 0.38 7.12 17.56
CA THR A 9 -0.70 6.55 16.71
C THR A 9 -2.08 7.03 17.17
N GLY A 10 -3.15 6.46 16.65
CA GLY A 10 -4.52 6.68 17.13
C GLY A 10 -4.69 6.30 18.62
N GLU A 11 -4.00 5.29 19.09
CA GLU A 11 -4.14 4.69 20.42
C GLU A 11 -3.12 5.25 21.43
N SER A 12 -1.90 5.52 21.01
CA SER A 12 -0.81 6.03 21.86
C SER A 12 -0.30 7.37 21.34
N LYS A 13 0.04 8.27 22.27
CA LYS A 13 0.60 9.61 21.98
C LYS A 13 1.95 9.83 22.69
N ALA A 14 2.70 8.75 22.87
CA ALA A 14 3.98 8.84 23.55
C ALA A 14 5.08 9.39 22.63
N ILE A 15 5.88 10.35 23.15
CA ILE A 15 6.98 10.99 22.45
C ILE A 15 8.30 10.65 23.16
N GLY A 16 9.16 9.91 22.49
CA GLY A 16 10.47 9.50 22.99
C GLY A 16 11.64 10.00 22.13
N PRO A 17 12.85 9.57 22.46
CA PRO A 17 14.03 9.83 21.63
C PRO A 17 13.91 9.28 20.21
N VAL A 18 13.25 8.11 20.06
CA VAL A 18 12.83 7.53 18.80
C VAL A 18 11.31 7.40 18.83
N THR A 19 10.62 8.07 17.92
CA THR A 19 9.16 8.08 17.86
C THR A 19 8.70 7.55 16.52
N LEU A 20 7.92 6.47 16.52
CA LEU A 20 7.27 5.93 15.33
C LEU A 20 5.87 6.53 15.21
N ALA A 21 5.60 7.21 14.12
CA ALA A 21 4.32 7.84 13.84
C ALA A 21 3.77 7.37 12.50
N THR A 22 2.45 7.14 12.42
CA THR A 22 1.81 6.84 11.15
C THR A 22 1.48 8.12 10.38
N TYR A 23 1.52 8.08 9.05
CA TYR A 23 1.10 9.22 8.23
C TYR A 23 -0.34 9.64 8.52
N GLN A 24 -1.23 8.68 8.79
CA GLN A 24 -2.63 8.92 9.07
C GLN A 24 -2.82 9.84 10.29
N ILE A 25 -2.09 9.58 11.39
CA ILE A 25 -2.23 10.41 12.60
C ILE A 25 -1.63 11.79 12.41
N VAL A 26 -0.47 11.88 11.78
CA VAL A 26 0.21 13.16 11.53
C VAL A 26 -0.64 14.06 10.64
N THR A 27 -1.33 13.49 9.65
CA THR A 27 -2.14 14.22 8.67
C THR A 27 -3.63 14.26 8.99
N TYR A 28 -4.01 13.78 10.17
CA TYR A 28 -5.39 13.85 10.62
C TYR A 28 -5.85 15.29 10.78
N ARG A 29 -7.03 15.60 10.25
CA ARG A 29 -7.71 16.89 10.40
C ARG A 29 -9.18 16.66 10.77
N PRO A 30 -9.64 17.28 11.86
CA PRO A 30 -11.06 17.20 12.25
C PRO A 30 -11.99 17.84 11.21
N LYS A 31 -11.50 18.88 10.52
CA LYS A 31 -12.22 19.61 9.46
C LYS A 31 -11.34 19.69 8.21
N LYS A 32 -11.95 19.67 7.02
CA LYS A 32 -11.25 19.67 5.73
C LYS A 32 -10.25 20.82 5.56
N ASP A 33 -10.56 22.00 6.10
CA ASP A 33 -9.75 23.21 6.01
C ASP A 33 -9.13 23.61 7.37
N GLY A 34 -9.13 22.68 8.35
CA GLY A 34 -8.56 22.90 9.67
C GLY A 34 -7.08 22.59 9.77
N ASP A 35 -6.48 23.00 10.89
CA ASP A 35 -5.09 22.71 11.23
C ASP A 35 -4.87 21.21 11.47
N PHE A 36 -3.61 20.80 11.43
CA PHE A 36 -3.16 19.45 11.76
C PHE A 36 -2.78 19.40 13.25
N PRO A 37 -3.68 18.96 14.16
CA PRO A 37 -3.44 19.06 15.60
C PRO A 37 -2.24 18.24 16.08
N HIS A 38 -1.89 17.18 15.35
CA HIS A 38 -0.77 16.31 15.67
C HIS A 38 0.56 16.79 15.11
N PHE A 39 0.57 17.92 14.37
CA PHE A 39 1.78 18.49 13.83
C PHE A 39 2.70 19.07 14.92
N LYS A 40 2.14 19.40 16.06
CA LYS A 40 2.87 19.82 17.27
C LYS A 40 3.95 18.83 17.71
N LEU A 41 3.79 17.53 17.35
CA LEU A 41 4.82 16.51 17.56
C LEU A 41 6.21 16.98 17.10
N PHE A 42 6.26 17.70 15.98
CA PHE A 42 7.52 18.13 15.38
C PHE A 42 8.11 19.37 16.06
N ASP A 43 7.31 20.13 16.79
CA ASP A 43 7.74 21.29 17.57
C ASP A 43 8.16 20.91 18.99
N GLU A 44 7.77 19.73 19.46
CA GLU A 44 8.01 19.31 20.85
C GLU A 44 9.47 18.96 21.14
N LYS A 45 10.26 18.66 20.11
CA LYS A 45 11.67 18.28 20.23
C LYS A 45 12.49 18.81 19.05
N ASP A 46 13.77 19.05 19.30
CA ASP A 46 14.77 19.33 18.26
C ASP A 46 15.14 18.01 17.54
N TRP A 47 14.35 17.62 16.54
CA TRP A 47 14.53 16.38 15.83
C TRP A 47 15.80 16.41 14.96
N GLY A 48 16.74 15.51 15.25
CA GLY A 48 17.97 15.37 14.48
C GLY A 48 17.78 14.73 13.12
N LEU A 49 16.85 13.77 13.01
CA LEU A 49 16.56 13.00 11.79
C LEU A 49 15.07 12.66 11.72
N ILE A 50 14.49 12.82 10.55
CA ILE A 50 13.19 12.26 10.20
C ILE A 50 13.38 11.24 9.08
N VAL A 51 12.82 10.03 9.26
CA VAL A 51 12.80 8.96 8.27
C VAL A 51 11.37 8.82 7.75
N TYR A 52 11.21 8.95 6.44
CA TYR A 52 9.94 8.73 5.73
C TYR A 52 9.99 7.37 5.07
N ASP A 53 9.21 6.42 5.56
CA ASP A 53 9.03 5.14 4.91
C ASP A 53 7.97 5.24 3.81
N GLU A 54 8.11 4.45 2.73
CA GLU A 54 7.26 4.51 1.54
C GLU A 54 7.03 5.95 1.06
N VAL A 55 8.11 6.72 0.96
CA VAL A 55 8.05 8.18 0.69
C VAL A 55 7.31 8.53 -0.61
N HIS A 56 7.22 7.58 -1.56
CA HIS A 56 6.47 7.74 -2.80
C HIS A 56 4.95 7.82 -2.60
N LEU A 57 4.44 7.28 -1.47
CA LEU A 57 3.00 7.30 -1.14
C LEU A 57 2.55 8.60 -0.48
N LEU A 58 3.45 9.51 -0.15
CA LEU A 58 3.08 10.78 0.50
C LEU A 58 2.10 11.57 -0.39
N PRO A 59 0.83 11.77 0.03
CA PRO A 59 -0.12 12.57 -0.73
C PRO A 59 0.35 14.02 -0.84
N ALA A 60 0.01 14.71 -1.93
CA ALA A 60 0.41 16.10 -2.16
C ALA A 60 0.09 17.07 -1.00
N PRO A 61 -1.04 16.97 -0.26
CA PRO A 61 -1.28 17.77 0.93
C PRO A 61 -0.28 17.49 2.06
N VAL A 62 0.14 16.23 2.22
CA VAL A 62 1.10 15.82 3.25
C VAL A 62 2.49 16.37 2.93
N PHE A 63 2.88 16.40 1.65
CA PHE A 63 4.14 17.01 1.24
C PHE A 63 4.28 18.47 1.67
N ARG A 64 3.23 19.25 1.53
CA ARG A 64 3.26 20.66 1.95
C ARG A 64 3.48 20.80 3.44
N VAL A 65 2.76 20.00 4.20
CA VAL A 65 2.82 20.02 5.66
C VAL A 65 4.16 19.47 6.17
N THR A 66 4.66 18.40 5.56
CA THR A 66 5.97 17.82 5.93
C THR A 66 7.16 18.69 5.50
N ALA A 67 6.98 19.55 4.48
CA ALA A 67 7.99 20.55 4.13
C ALA A 67 8.22 21.57 5.25
N GLU A 68 7.19 21.85 6.06
CA GLU A 68 7.25 22.76 7.20
C GLU A 68 7.94 22.15 8.43
N ILE A 69 8.11 20.81 8.46
CA ILE A 69 8.78 20.15 9.58
C ILE A 69 10.24 20.57 9.65
N GLN A 70 10.62 21.14 10.77
CA GLN A 70 12.00 21.52 11.05
C GLN A 70 12.78 20.31 11.62
N ALA A 71 13.47 19.60 10.75
CA ALA A 71 14.43 18.59 11.15
C ALA A 71 15.77 18.85 10.48
N ARG A 72 16.86 18.57 11.19
CA ARG A 72 18.22 18.80 10.68
C ARG A 72 18.53 17.94 9.46
N ARG A 73 17.99 16.71 9.43
CA ARG A 73 18.20 15.74 8.34
C ARG A 73 16.92 15.05 8.00
N ARG A 74 16.77 14.68 6.74
CA ARG A 74 15.65 13.91 6.21
C ARG A 74 16.18 12.71 5.41
N LEU A 75 15.51 11.57 5.56
CA LEU A 75 15.79 10.35 4.82
C LEU A 75 14.47 9.80 4.29
N GLY A 76 14.40 9.55 3.00
CA GLY A 76 13.27 8.85 2.37
C GLY A 76 13.67 7.44 2.00
N LEU A 77 12.83 6.48 2.33
CA LEU A 77 12.94 5.07 1.96
C LEU A 77 11.79 4.73 1.04
N THR A 78 12.06 3.97 -0.02
CA THR A 78 11.04 3.43 -0.91
C THR A 78 11.59 2.26 -1.73
N ALA A 79 10.76 1.25 -1.94
CA ALA A 79 11.07 0.17 -2.87
C ALA A 79 10.81 0.59 -4.33
N THR A 80 9.90 1.53 -4.55
CA THR A 80 9.52 2.02 -5.89
C THR A 80 9.53 3.54 -5.91
N LEU A 81 10.31 4.14 -6.81
CA LEU A 81 10.34 5.59 -6.94
C LEU A 81 9.31 6.13 -7.94
N VAL A 82 8.56 5.24 -8.59
CA VAL A 82 7.53 5.62 -9.57
C VAL A 82 6.26 6.01 -8.84
N ARG A 83 5.80 7.24 -9.06
CA ARG A 83 4.52 7.73 -8.57
C ARG A 83 3.46 7.66 -9.68
N GLU A 84 2.24 7.27 -9.31
CA GLU A 84 1.12 7.21 -10.26
C GLU A 84 0.75 8.59 -10.84
N ASP A 85 1.05 9.66 -10.10
CA ASP A 85 0.78 11.05 -10.50
C ASP A 85 1.94 11.74 -11.24
N GLY A 86 3.06 11.02 -11.47
CA GLY A 86 4.24 11.54 -12.18
C GLY A 86 4.99 12.66 -11.46
N ARG A 87 4.82 12.76 -10.12
CA ARG A 87 5.42 13.83 -9.31
C ARG A 87 6.60 13.35 -8.46
N GLU A 88 7.49 12.58 -9.04
CA GLU A 88 8.71 12.13 -8.37
C GLU A 88 9.60 13.30 -7.93
N GLU A 89 9.57 14.40 -8.69
CA GLU A 89 10.35 15.61 -8.39
C GLU A 89 9.95 16.25 -7.04
N ASP A 90 8.70 16.11 -6.61
CA ASP A 90 8.24 16.58 -5.31
C ASP A 90 8.98 15.85 -4.17
N VAL A 91 9.25 14.56 -4.33
CA VAL A 91 10.01 13.76 -3.35
C VAL A 91 11.45 14.25 -3.26
N PHE A 92 12.08 14.50 -4.40
CA PHE A 92 13.45 15.01 -4.43
C PHE A 92 13.58 16.41 -3.85
N SER A 93 12.59 17.26 -4.07
CA SER A 93 12.56 18.61 -3.50
C SER A 93 12.44 18.59 -1.99
N LEU A 94 11.66 17.65 -1.42
CA LEU A 94 11.41 17.56 0.01
C LEU A 94 12.55 16.88 0.77
N ILE A 95 13.03 15.74 0.23
CA ILE A 95 13.97 14.86 0.92
C ILE A 95 15.41 15.06 0.44
N GLY A 96 15.57 15.32 -0.86
CA GLY A 96 16.87 15.38 -1.51
C GLY A 96 17.05 14.32 -2.60
N PRO A 97 18.19 14.35 -3.30
CA PRO A 97 18.43 13.45 -4.41
C PRO A 97 18.62 11.99 -3.97
N LYS A 98 18.28 11.05 -4.86
CA LYS A 98 18.53 9.62 -4.67
C LYS A 98 20.00 9.37 -4.36
N LYS A 99 20.28 8.78 -3.22
CA LYS A 99 21.67 8.50 -2.74
C LYS A 99 22.07 7.05 -2.89
N PHE A 100 21.08 6.15 -2.84
CA PHE A 100 21.34 4.70 -2.85
C PHE A 100 20.22 3.98 -3.60
N ASP A 101 20.59 2.94 -4.34
CA ASP A 101 19.69 2.06 -5.07
C ASP A 101 20.26 0.65 -5.13
N VAL A 102 19.41 -0.33 -4.83
CA VAL A 102 19.78 -1.74 -4.95
C VAL A 102 18.83 -2.40 -5.94
N PRO A 103 19.30 -2.82 -7.10
CA PRO A 103 18.48 -3.55 -8.04
C PRO A 103 17.89 -4.81 -7.42
N TRP A 104 16.61 -5.09 -7.70
CA TRP A 104 15.89 -6.27 -7.22
C TRP A 104 16.69 -7.57 -7.42
N ARG A 105 17.31 -7.75 -8.59
CA ARG A 105 18.11 -8.93 -8.92
C ARG A 105 19.28 -9.16 -7.96
N VAL A 106 19.88 -8.10 -7.44
CA VAL A 106 20.98 -8.20 -6.46
C VAL A 106 20.44 -8.73 -5.13
N LEU A 107 19.26 -8.31 -4.73
CA LEU A 107 18.60 -8.78 -3.50
C LEU A 107 18.19 -10.25 -3.61
N GLU A 108 17.64 -10.65 -4.77
CA GLU A 108 17.34 -12.05 -5.10
C GLU A 108 18.59 -12.95 -5.04
N GLN A 109 19.65 -12.55 -5.73
CA GLN A 109 20.90 -13.29 -5.76
C GLN A 109 21.54 -13.48 -4.36
N LYS A 110 21.34 -12.51 -3.47
CA LYS A 110 21.79 -12.58 -2.08
C LYS A 110 20.84 -13.36 -1.16
N GLY A 111 19.70 -13.83 -1.67
CA GLY A 111 18.69 -14.52 -0.87
C GLY A 111 17.97 -13.63 0.15
N TRP A 112 18.06 -12.30 0.01
CA TRP A 112 17.38 -11.36 0.92
C TRP A 112 15.88 -11.22 0.61
N ILE A 113 15.52 -11.51 -0.63
CA ILE A 113 14.13 -11.58 -1.09
C ILE A 113 13.93 -12.87 -1.89
N ALA A 114 12.70 -13.36 -1.91
CA ALA A 114 12.34 -14.54 -2.69
C ALA A 114 12.42 -14.27 -4.19
N SER A 115 12.76 -15.30 -4.96
CA SER A 115 12.67 -15.23 -6.42
C SER A 115 11.22 -15.14 -6.86
N ALA A 116 10.91 -14.17 -7.72
CA ALA A 116 9.58 -13.97 -8.27
C ALA A 116 9.51 -14.46 -9.72
N ARG A 117 8.46 -15.25 -10.02
CA ARG A 117 8.07 -15.62 -11.39
C ARG A 117 6.70 -15.02 -11.69
N CYS A 118 6.67 -14.02 -12.56
CA CYS A 118 5.43 -13.35 -12.93
C CYS A 118 4.83 -13.97 -14.18
N HIS A 119 3.54 -14.32 -14.12
CA HIS A 119 2.77 -14.83 -15.26
C HIS A 119 1.59 -13.91 -15.52
N GLU A 120 1.47 -13.41 -16.73
CA GLU A 120 0.29 -12.66 -17.18
C GLU A 120 -0.65 -13.60 -17.92
N VAL A 121 -1.88 -13.73 -17.45
CA VAL A 121 -2.93 -14.50 -18.11
C VAL A 121 -4.00 -13.57 -18.64
N ARG A 122 -4.12 -13.46 -19.95
CA ARG A 122 -5.15 -12.64 -20.63
C ARG A 122 -6.39 -13.46 -20.89
N LEU A 123 -7.52 -13.02 -20.37
CA LEU A 123 -8.82 -13.67 -20.52
C LEU A 123 -9.74 -12.80 -21.37
N GLY A 124 -10.41 -13.43 -22.34
CA GLY A 124 -11.50 -12.80 -23.06
C GLY A 124 -12.76 -12.69 -22.20
N LEU A 125 -13.65 -11.76 -22.54
CA LEU A 125 -15.00 -11.75 -22.00
C LEU A 125 -15.88 -12.79 -22.73
N PRO A 126 -16.84 -13.43 -22.02
CA PRO A 126 -17.89 -14.21 -22.66
C PRO A 126 -18.59 -13.43 -23.79
N SER A 127 -19.06 -14.12 -24.80
CA SER A 127 -19.68 -13.47 -25.98
C SER A 127 -20.88 -12.59 -25.62
N GLU A 128 -21.67 -13.05 -24.64
CA GLU A 128 -22.86 -12.33 -24.11
C GLU A 128 -22.49 -11.02 -23.41
N ASP A 129 -21.31 -10.94 -22.77
CA ASP A 129 -20.89 -9.77 -22.00
C ASP A 129 -20.18 -8.70 -22.85
N ARG A 130 -19.70 -9.06 -24.04
CA ARG A 130 -18.90 -8.18 -24.90
C ARG A 130 -19.62 -6.90 -25.31
N MET A 131 -20.91 -7.00 -25.66
CA MET A 131 -21.68 -5.84 -26.05
C MET A 131 -21.90 -4.90 -24.86
N GLY A 132 -22.27 -5.44 -23.69
CA GLY A 132 -22.40 -4.67 -22.45
C GLY A 132 -21.11 -3.95 -22.08
N TYR A 133 -19.98 -4.64 -22.18
CA TYR A 133 -18.66 -4.04 -21.96
C TYR A 133 -18.32 -2.94 -22.98
N ALA A 134 -18.64 -3.14 -24.26
CA ALA A 134 -18.31 -2.16 -25.31
C ALA A 134 -18.99 -0.80 -25.07
N ILE A 135 -20.26 -0.82 -24.67
CA ILE A 135 -21.08 0.40 -24.45
C ILE A 135 -20.96 0.97 -23.04
N ALA A 136 -20.36 0.24 -22.08
CA ALA A 136 -20.25 0.66 -20.70
C ALA A 136 -19.36 1.91 -20.55
N ALA A 137 -19.65 2.72 -19.54
CA ALA A 137 -18.79 3.82 -19.13
C ALA A 137 -17.42 3.31 -18.64
N TRP A 138 -16.37 4.12 -18.73
CA TRP A 138 -15.00 3.72 -18.38
C TRP A 138 -14.89 3.04 -17.00
N ARG A 139 -15.54 3.60 -15.98
CA ARG A 139 -15.53 3.04 -14.62
C ARG A 139 -16.19 1.66 -14.54
N ASP A 140 -17.29 1.47 -15.30
CA ASP A 140 -18.01 0.20 -15.35
C ASP A 140 -17.25 -0.88 -16.10
N LYS A 141 -16.45 -0.51 -17.10
CA LYS A 141 -15.58 -1.45 -17.83
C LYS A 141 -14.62 -2.18 -16.91
N PHE A 142 -14.01 -1.46 -15.97
CA PHE A 142 -13.12 -2.06 -14.98
C PHE A 142 -13.84 -3.09 -14.11
N ARG A 143 -15.05 -2.75 -13.65
CA ARG A 143 -15.88 -3.65 -12.85
C ARG A 143 -16.28 -4.89 -13.65
N LEU A 144 -16.83 -4.72 -14.85
CA LEU A 144 -17.22 -5.83 -15.73
C LEU A 144 -16.05 -6.76 -16.05
N ALA A 145 -14.89 -6.21 -16.34
CA ALA A 145 -13.68 -7.00 -16.56
C ALA A 145 -13.21 -7.72 -15.30
N SER A 146 -13.39 -7.14 -14.12
CA SER A 146 -13.03 -7.78 -12.85
C SER A 146 -14.00 -8.90 -12.48
N GLU A 147 -15.29 -8.70 -12.66
CA GLU A 147 -16.36 -9.68 -12.39
C GLU A 147 -16.52 -10.73 -13.52
N ASN A 148 -15.58 -10.82 -14.47
CA ASN A 148 -15.60 -11.80 -15.56
C ASN A 148 -15.59 -13.24 -14.98
N PRO A 149 -16.62 -14.08 -15.26
CA PRO A 149 -16.77 -15.41 -14.68
C PRO A 149 -15.61 -16.37 -15.07
N ILE A 150 -14.97 -16.16 -16.21
CA ILE A 150 -13.81 -16.97 -16.63
C ILE A 150 -12.64 -16.84 -15.63
N LYS A 151 -12.57 -15.74 -14.87
CA LYS A 151 -11.56 -15.56 -13.82
C LYS A 151 -11.75 -16.54 -12.66
N GLU A 152 -13.00 -16.89 -12.34
CA GLU A 152 -13.27 -17.88 -11.29
C GLU A 152 -12.79 -19.27 -11.70
N GLU A 153 -12.94 -19.63 -12.97
CA GLU A 153 -12.41 -20.89 -13.50
C GLU A 153 -10.88 -20.91 -13.47
N LEU A 154 -10.25 -19.78 -13.77
CA LEU A 154 -8.81 -19.65 -13.66
C LEU A 154 -8.34 -19.79 -12.21
N VAL A 155 -9.04 -19.15 -11.26
CA VAL A 155 -8.74 -19.27 -9.83
C VAL A 155 -8.84 -20.72 -9.37
N ASP A 156 -9.90 -21.43 -9.78
CA ASP A 156 -10.07 -22.86 -9.49
C ASP A 156 -8.85 -23.68 -9.94
N ARG A 157 -8.47 -23.53 -11.20
CA ARG A 157 -7.29 -24.23 -11.75
C ARG A 157 -5.98 -23.86 -11.03
N LEU A 158 -5.83 -22.61 -10.62
CA LEU A 158 -4.65 -22.18 -9.89
C LEU A 158 -4.63 -22.74 -8.47
N LEU A 159 -5.78 -22.79 -7.79
CA LEU A 159 -5.89 -23.40 -6.46
C LEU A 159 -5.58 -24.89 -6.52
N GLN A 160 -6.12 -25.62 -7.51
CA GLN A 160 -5.82 -27.04 -7.71
C GLN A 160 -4.34 -27.30 -8.01
N ARG A 161 -3.67 -26.38 -8.71
CA ARG A 161 -2.24 -26.47 -9.03
C ARG A 161 -1.34 -26.20 -7.82
N HIS A 162 -1.82 -25.41 -6.89
CA HIS A 162 -1.10 -24.95 -5.69
C HIS A 162 -1.78 -25.46 -4.41
N ASP A 163 -2.06 -26.77 -4.39
CA ASP A 163 -2.68 -27.49 -3.28
C ASP A 163 -1.64 -28.30 -2.45
N GLY A 164 -0.37 -27.95 -2.60
CA GLY A 164 0.70 -28.58 -1.84
C GLY A 164 0.73 -28.13 -0.37
N PRO A 165 1.24 -28.96 0.56
CA PRO A 165 1.25 -28.65 2.00
C PRO A 165 2.06 -27.39 2.35
N ASP A 166 3.02 -27.02 1.50
CA ASP A 166 3.86 -25.84 1.67
C ASP A 166 3.40 -24.63 0.83
N ASP A 167 2.39 -24.82 -0.02
CA ASP A 167 1.88 -23.73 -0.83
C ASP A 167 1.10 -22.71 0.01
N ARG A 168 1.34 -21.44 -0.25
CA ARG A 168 0.60 -20.32 0.34
C ARG A 168 0.02 -19.49 -0.78
N VAL A 169 -1.29 -19.47 -0.91
CA VAL A 169 -2.00 -18.76 -1.97
C VAL A 169 -2.65 -17.50 -1.41
N LEU A 170 -2.36 -16.36 -2.01
CA LEU A 170 -3.01 -15.08 -1.73
C LEU A 170 -3.70 -14.57 -2.99
N ILE A 171 -5.02 -14.35 -2.91
CA ILE A 171 -5.82 -13.78 -3.98
C ILE A 171 -6.11 -12.32 -3.66
N ILE A 172 -5.66 -11.42 -4.52
CA ILE A 172 -5.88 -9.98 -4.38
C ILE A 172 -6.85 -9.52 -5.46
N GLY A 173 -7.90 -8.81 -5.07
CA GLY A 173 -8.88 -8.23 -5.99
C GLY A 173 -9.32 -6.83 -5.57
N GLN A 174 -9.81 -6.06 -6.52
CA GLN A 174 -10.25 -4.68 -6.30
C GLN A 174 -11.73 -4.58 -5.91
N TYR A 175 -12.54 -5.52 -6.36
CA TYR A 175 -14.00 -5.48 -6.17
C TYR A 175 -14.46 -6.51 -5.13
N LEU A 176 -15.07 -6.00 -4.06
CA LEU A 176 -15.55 -6.84 -2.95
C LEU A 176 -16.55 -7.90 -3.39
N LYS A 177 -17.39 -7.61 -4.40
CA LYS A 177 -18.37 -8.59 -4.92
C LYS A 177 -17.65 -9.81 -5.48
N GLN A 178 -16.64 -9.60 -6.33
CA GLN A 178 -15.84 -10.67 -6.90
C GLN A 178 -15.11 -11.46 -5.80
N LEU A 179 -14.48 -10.77 -4.85
CA LEU A 179 -13.75 -11.44 -3.77
C LEU A 179 -14.67 -12.29 -2.88
N ARG A 180 -15.89 -11.80 -2.60
CA ARG A 180 -16.89 -12.58 -1.86
C ARG A 180 -17.32 -13.82 -2.62
N GLN A 181 -17.60 -13.70 -3.92
CA GLN A 181 -17.96 -14.86 -4.76
C GLN A 181 -16.86 -15.93 -4.76
N ILE A 182 -15.60 -15.52 -4.88
CA ILE A 182 -14.44 -16.43 -4.79
C ILE A 182 -14.32 -17.04 -3.39
N ALA A 183 -14.42 -16.25 -2.34
CA ALA A 183 -14.33 -16.72 -0.96
C ALA A 183 -15.44 -17.75 -0.64
N ASP A 184 -16.68 -17.45 -1.00
CA ASP A 184 -17.83 -18.31 -0.77
C ASP A 184 -17.73 -19.61 -1.58
N ARG A 185 -17.32 -19.53 -2.86
CA ARG A 185 -17.20 -20.70 -3.74
C ARG A 185 -16.13 -21.69 -3.28
N PHE A 186 -15.00 -21.17 -2.80
CA PHE A 186 -13.85 -22.02 -2.44
C PHE A 186 -13.65 -22.18 -0.93
N GLY A 187 -14.55 -21.63 -0.10
CA GLY A 187 -14.46 -21.70 1.37
C GLY A 187 -13.23 -21.00 1.93
N LEU A 188 -12.80 -19.89 1.30
CA LEU A 188 -11.59 -19.17 1.68
C LEU A 188 -11.87 -18.00 2.65
N PRO A 189 -10.96 -17.72 3.58
CA PRO A 189 -11.08 -16.53 4.43
C PRO A 189 -10.97 -15.25 3.59
N LEU A 190 -11.80 -14.25 3.92
CA LEU A 190 -11.81 -12.97 3.23
C LEU A 190 -11.43 -11.84 4.17
N ILE A 191 -10.33 -11.17 3.84
CA ILE A 191 -9.86 -9.96 4.55
C ILE A 191 -10.27 -8.72 3.75
N THR A 192 -10.95 -7.80 4.40
CA THR A 192 -11.39 -6.52 3.80
C THR A 192 -11.03 -5.34 4.70
N GLY A 193 -11.32 -4.11 4.25
CA GLY A 193 -11.15 -2.93 5.09
C GLY A 193 -12.03 -2.92 6.35
N GLN A 194 -13.07 -3.76 6.43
CA GLN A 194 -13.95 -3.90 7.58
C GLN A 194 -13.55 -5.04 8.54
N THR A 195 -12.59 -5.87 8.16
CA THR A 195 -12.10 -6.97 8.99
C THR A 195 -11.33 -6.40 10.18
N PRO A 196 -11.69 -6.75 11.43
CA PRO A 196 -10.97 -6.30 12.63
C PRO A 196 -9.48 -6.66 12.59
N ASN A 197 -8.64 -5.85 13.21
CA ASN A 197 -7.20 -6.11 13.23
C ASN A 197 -6.85 -7.45 13.89
N SER A 198 -7.60 -7.85 14.92
CA SER A 198 -7.43 -9.15 15.60
C SER A 198 -7.72 -10.39 14.72
N GLU A 199 -8.38 -10.21 13.58
CA GLU A 199 -8.66 -11.28 12.62
C GLU A 199 -7.72 -11.24 11.41
N ARG A 200 -6.84 -10.24 11.33
CA ARG A 200 -5.86 -10.09 10.24
C ARG A 200 -4.51 -10.72 10.55
N GLU A 201 -4.26 -11.01 11.81
CA GLU A 201 -3.07 -11.70 12.34
C GLU A 201 -3.27 -13.22 12.30
#